data_ae8f3ca6cb78c18f8d452cfd9be8dca9
#
_entry.id   ae8f3ca6cb78c18f8d452cfd9be8dca9
#
_cell.length_a   1.000
_cell.length_b   1.000
_cell.length_c   1.000
_cell.angle_alpha   90.00
_cell.angle_beta   90.00
_cell.angle_gamma   90.00
#
_symmetry.space_group_name_H-M   'P 1'
#
loop_
_entity.id
_entity.type
_entity.pdbx_description
1 polymer ?
#
loop_
_entity_poly.entity_id
_entity_poly.type
_entity_poly.pdbx_seq_one_letter_code
_entity_poly.pdbx_strand_id
1 'polypeptide(L)'
;ENFGINNMIDIFFHDKTGVVSGFPGQIDGFEYADGNGEIHYYRLFDGVGIMLLRLEMEAYTEIRTQIGRLEVNFCVNGRFETSFSMRDRVLLKPGDMAVSCYDGFHGSSSASCFPLSYYEGICLEIEPAAAGNWIKQNAPAFSVDFAAWKQKLLGGKWYIVGDAGPRWEHVVRAL
;
A
#
# COMPACT_ATOMS: atom_id res chain seq x y z
N GLU A 1 -18.57 -17.19 11.99
CA GLU A 1 -17.36 -16.85 12.78
C GLU A 1 -17.17 -15.35 12.65
N ASN A 2 -17.24 -14.65 13.79
CA ASN A 2 -17.03 -13.21 13.86
C ASN A 2 -15.59 -12.91 13.44
N PHE A 3 -15.40 -12.31 12.28
CA PHE A 3 -14.18 -11.60 11.96
C PHE A 3 -14.12 -10.41 12.92
N GLY A 4 -13.32 -10.60 13.97
CA GLY A 4 -13.26 -9.63 15.06
C GLY A 4 -12.76 -8.28 14.58
N ILE A 5 -13.47 -7.23 14.94
CA ILE A 5 -13.22 -5.79 14.72
C ILE A 5 -11.84 -5.33 15.30
N ASN A 6 -11.07 -6.22 15.90
CA ASN A 6 -9.77 -5.93 16.54
C ASN A 6 -8.59 -5.73 15.55
N ASN A 7 -8.83 -5.68 14.25
CA ASN A 7 -7.79 -5.59 13.21
C ASN A 7 -7.84 -4.27 12.44
N MET A 8 -8.52 -3.26 12.93
CA MET A 8 -8.60 -1.93 12.31
C MET A 8 -7.73 -0.93 13.09
N ILE A 9 -6.99 -0.13 12.35
CA ILE A 9 -6.19 0.97 12.88
C ILE A 9 -6.48 2.18 12.04
N ASP A 10 -6.87 3.25 12.73
CA ASP A 10 -7.11 4.54 12.11
C ASP A 10 -5.95 5.49 12.43
N ILE A 11 -5.46 6.16 11.38
CA ILE A 11 -4.42 7.17 11.48
C ILE A 11 -5.00 8.47 10.99
N PHE A 12 -4.84 9.49 11.81
CA PHE A 12 -5.26 10.83 11.48
C PHE A 12 -4.04 11.74 11.42
N PHE A 13 -3.91 12.48 10.32
CA PHE A 13 -2.92 13.53 10.15
C PHE A 13 -3.59 14.88 10.43
N HIS A 14 -2.96 15.69 11.28
CA HIS A 14 -3.38 17.04 11.57
C HIS A 14 -2.16 17.95 11.51
N ASP A 15 -2.18 18.95 10.64
CA ASP A 15 -1.19 20.02 10.51
C ASP A 15 0.22 19.69 11.03
N LYS A 16 1.07 19.09 10.20
CA LYS A 16 2.47 18.72 10.53
C LYS A 16 2.57 17.66 11.63
N THR A 17 2.07 16.50 11.35
CA THR A 17 2.21 15.34 12.24
C THR A 17 3.67 14.89 12.29
N GLY A 18 4.28 14.98 13.45
CA GLY A 18 5.53 14.28 13.75
C GLY A 18 5.29 12.77 13.82
N VAL A 19 6.41 12.01 13.88
CA VAL A 19 6.46 10.55 13.85
C VAL A 19 5.26 9.86 14.48
N VAL A 20 4.46 9.18 13.67
CA VAL A 20 3.46 8.21 14.13
C VAL A 20 4.14 6.85 14.14
N SER A 21 4.60 6.42 15.30
CA SER A 21 5.18 5.09 15.48
C SER A 21 4.14 4.14 16.06
N GLY A 22 4.19 2.88 15.64
CA GLY A 22 3.42 1.82 16.28
C GLY A 22 2.36 1.16 15.41
N PHE A 23 2.61 1.03 14.12
CA PHE A 23 1.79 0.19 13.27
C PHE A 23 1.99 -1.29 13.60
N PRO A 24 0.91 -2.04 13.85
CA PRO A 24 1.02 -3.49 13.86
C PRO A 24 1.18 -3.96 12.42
N GLY A 25 2.40 -4.16 12.06
CA GLY A 25 2.78 -5.13 11.05
C GLY A 25 3.38 -4.67 9.78
N GLN A 26 3.26 -3.43 9.29
CA GLN A 26 3.75 -3.29 7.93
C GLN A 26 4.29 -1.90 7.53
N ILE A 27 3.76 -0.82 8.03
CA ILE A 27 4.40 0.49 7.93
C ILE A 27 5.04 0.75 9.27
N ASP A 28 6.36 0.95 9.30
CA ASP A 28 7.05 1.20 10.57
C ASP A 28 6.71 2.58 11.14
N GLY A 29 6.15 3.46 10.30
CA GLY A 29 5.65 4.76 10.68
C GLY A 29 5.71 5.79 9.55
N PHE A 30 5.26 6.98 9.85
CA PHE A 30 5.42 8.16 9.02
C PHE A 30 6.42 9.10 9.70
N GLU A 31 7.44 9.52 8.96
CA GLU A 31 8.45 10.47 9.47
C GLU A 31 7.95 11.91 9.35
N TYR A 32 7.17 12.18 8.31
CA TYR A 32 6.66 13.51 8.00
C TYR A 32 5.34 13.42 7.24
N ALA A 33 4.40 14.30 7.57
CA ALA A 33 3.20 14.54 6.79
C ALA A 33 2.88 16.04 6.84
N ASP A 34 2.62 16.65 5.68
CA ASP A 34 2.30 18.08 5.55
C ASP A 34 0.86 18.24 5.09
N GLY A 35 -0.05 18.30 6.05
CA GLY A 35 -1.47 18.47 5.81
C GLY A 35 -2.35 17.54 6.65
N ASN A 36 -3.59 17.40 6.22
CA ASN A 36 -4.61 16.60 6.89
C ASN A 36 -4.87 15.30 6.14
N GLY A 37 -5.41 14.32 6.82
CA GLY A 37 -5.85 13.10 6.17
C GLY A 37 -6.13 11.98 7.14
N GLU A 38 -6.64 10.92 6.58
CA GLU A 38 -6.96 9.70 7.31
C GLU A 38 -6.52 8.47 6.50
N ILE A 39 -5.98 7.48 7.19
CA ILE A 39 -5.70 6.16 6.66
C ILE A 39 -6.38 5.16 7.57
N HIS A 40 -7.25 4.34 6.99
CA HIS A 40 -7.88 3.23 7.67
C HIS A 40 -7.21 1.95 7.24
N TYR A 41 -6.50 1.29 8.14
CA TYR A 41 -5.83 0.03 7.90
C TYR A 41 -6.65 -1.13 8.45
N TYR A 42 -6.87 -2.13 7.63
CA TYR A 42 -7.55 -3.37 7.99
C TYR A 42 -6.62 -4.55 7.73
N ARG A 43 -6.31 -5.31 8.76
CA ARG A 43 -5.63 -6.58 8.60
C ARG A 43 -6.64 -7.64 8.19
N LEU A 44 -6.54 -8.12 6.95
CA LEU A 44 -7.46 -9.14 6.42
C LEU A 44 -7.12 -10.51 6.98
N PHE A 45 -5.86 -10.89 6.93
CA PHE A 45 -5.30 -12.10 7.54
C PHE A 45 -3.78 -11.95 7.65
N ASP A 46 -3.10 -12.97 8.17
CA ASP A 46 -1.66 -12.90 8.35
C ASP A 46 -0.92 -12.68 7.02
N GLY A 47 -0.11 -11.64 6.97
CA GLY A 47 0.62 -11.21 5.78
C GLY A 47 -0.22 -10.44 4.74
N VAL A 48 -1.49 -10.12 4.99
CA VAL A 48 -2.31 -9.31 4.07
C VAL A 48 -3.08 -8.23 4.80
N GLY A 49 -2.90 -7.00 4.36
CA GLY A 49 -3.64 -5.82 4.82
C GLY A 49 -4.16 -4.96 3.69
N ILE A 50 -5.16 -4.18 3.97
CA ILE A 50 -5.71 -3.18 3.07
C ILE A 50 -5.75 -1.82 3.77
N MET A 51 -5.34 -0.79 3.06
CA MET A 51 -5.43 0.61 3.50
C MET A 51 -6.41 1.36 2.61
N LEU A 52 -7.29 2.10 3.24
CA LEU A 52 -8.11 3.12 2.60
C LEU A 52 -7.50 4.48 2.96
N LEU A 53 -7.11 5.24 1.95
CA LEU A 53 -6.42 6.51 2.11
C LEU A 53 -7.30 7.65 1.62
N ARG A 54 -7.42 8.67 2.45
CA ARG A 54 -8.02 9.96 2.09
C ARG A 54 -7.16 11.08 2.65
N LEU A 55 -6.41 11.73 1.78
CA LEU A 55 -5.34 12.65 2.15
C LEU A 55 -5.56 14.00 1.51
N GLU A 56 -5.50 15.05 2.33
CA GLU A 56 -5.54 16.47 1.96
C GLU A 56 -4.19 17.08 2.36
N MET A 57 -3.14 16.73 1.60
CA MET A 57 -1.76 17.10 1.88
C MET A 57 -0.93 17.14 0.59
N GLU A 58 0.25 17.76 0.66
CA GLU A 58 1.17 17.78 -0.48
C GLU A 58 2.10 16.57 -0.51
N ALA A 59 2.50 16.09 0.66
CA ALA A 59 3.41 14.96 0.76
C ALA A 59 3.36 14.29 2.14
N TYR A 60 3.81 13.04 2.19
CA TYR A 60 4.27 12.39 3.41
C TYR A 60 5.53 11.56 3.14
N THR A 61 6.26 11.25 4.20
CA THR A 61 7.41 10.35 4.15
C THR A 61 7.15 9.15 5.02
N GLU A 62 7.25 7.96 4.43
CA GLU A 62 7.09 6.69 5.14
C GLU A 62 8.44 6.12 5.56
N ILE A 63 8.50 5.56 6.75
CA ILE A 63 9.60 4.74 7.23
C ILE A 63 9.28 3.28 6.88
N ARG A 64 10.15 2.63 6.12
CA ARG A 64 9.99 1.24 5.70
C ARG A 64 11.23 0.44 6.05
N THR A 65 11.09 -0.54 6.92
CA THR A 65 12.19 -1.45 7.30
C THR A 65 12.05 -2.84 6.69
N GLN A 66 10.88 -3.19 6.20
CA GLN A 66 10.62 -4.53 5.66
C GLN A 66 10.87 -4.62 4.16
N ILE A 67 11.59 -5.67 3.77
CA ILE A 67 11.97 -5.98 2.39
C ILE A 67 11.03 -7.07 1.84
N GLY A 68 10.76 -7.04 0.52
CA GLY A 68 10.07 -8.14 -0.16
C GLY A 68 8.56 -8.05 -0.18
N ARG A 69 8.00 -7.00 0.38
CA ARG A 69 6.56 -6.78 0.36
C ARG A 69 6.08 -6.37 -1.02
N LEU A 70 4.92 -6.90 -1.38
CA LEU A 70 4.17 -6.47 -2.56
C LEU A 70 3.12 -5.47 -2.13
N GLU A 71 3.00 -4.39 -2.88
CA GLU A 71 1.96 -3.40 -2.76
C GLU A 71 1.18 -3.30 -4.05
N VAL A 72 -0.14 -3.26 -3.94
CA VAL A 72 -1.04 -2.94 -5.05
C VAL A 72 -1.76 -1.67 -4.68
N ASN A 73 -1.38 -0.57 -5.31
CA ASN A 73 -1.92 0.75 -5.05
C ASN A 73 -2.86 1.17 -6.17
N PHE A 74 -4.10 1.48 -5.82
CA PHE A 74 -5.15 1.90 -6.74
C PHE A 74 -5.54 3.34 -6.47
N CYS A 75 -5.44 4.21 -7.48
CA CYS A 75 -5.85 5.60 -7.40
C CYS A 75 -7.35 5.74 -7.70
N VAL A 76 -8.13 6.12 -6.70
CA VAL A 76 -9.56 6.40 -6.83
C VAL A 76 -9.77 7.83 -7.32
N ASN A 77 -9.09 8.79 -6.66
CA ASN A 77 -9.20 10.20 -6.99
C ASN A 77 -7.89 10.94 -6.67
N GLY A 78 -7.70 12.12 -7.26
CA GLY A 78 -6.50 12.92 -7.06
C GLY A 78 -5.30 12.43 -7.88
N ARG A 79 -4.11 12.59 -7.34
CA ARG A 79 -2.87 12.18 -7.98
C ARG A 79 -1.85 11.73 -6.93
N PHE A 80 -1.17 10.64 -7.23
CA PHE A 80 -0.11 10.10 -6.39
C PHE A 80 1.20 10.03 -7.17
N GLU A 81 2.27 10.47 -6.55
CA GLU A 81 3.63 10.33 -7.06
C GLU A 81 4.54 9.78 -5.96
N THR A 82 5.31 8.75 -6.28
CA THR A 82 6.38 8.29 -5.39
C THR A 82 7.66 8.05 -6.18
N SER A 83 8.79 8.37 -5.57
CA SER A 83 10.11 8.24 -6.19
C SER A 83 10.89 7.14 -5.49
N PHE A 84 11.33 6.14 -6.26
CA PHE A 84 12.22 5.07 -5.80
C PHE A 84 13.69 5.43 -6.02
N SER A 85 13.95 6.27 -7.01
CA SER A 85 15.27 6.82 -7.33
C SER A 85 15.11 8.12 -8.10
N MET A 86 16.22 8.78 -8.44
CA MET A 86 16.18 9.99 -9.29
C MET A 86 15.57 9.74 -10.68
N ARG A 87 15.50 8.49 -11.14
CA ARG A 87 15.00 8.13 -12.47
C ARG A 87 13.71 7.30 -12.45
N ASP A 88 13.39 6.70 -11.31
CA ASP A 88 12.27 5.78 -11.17
C ASP A 88 11.18 6.43 -10.33
N ARG A 89 10.10 6.81 -10.99
CA ARG A 89 8.91 7.43 -10.36
C ARG A 89 7.66 6.68 -10.76
N VAL A 90 6.81 6.44 -9.79
CA VAL A 90 5.43 5.98 -10.01
C VAL A 90 4.54 7.22 -10.04
N LEU A 91 3.69 7.29 -11.04
CA LEU A 91 2.69 8.33 -11.22
C LEU A 91 1.35 7.63 -11.39
N LEU A 92 0.39 7.93 -10.53
CA LEU A 92 -0.96 7.41 -10.62
C LEU A 92 -1.97 8.54 -10.78
N LYS A 93 -2.92 8.32 -11.66
CA LYS A 93 -4.15 9.12 -11.84
C LYS A 93 -5.37 8.25 -11.57
N PRO A 94 -6.56 8.82 -11.45
CA PRO A 94 -7.78 8.04 -11.25
C PRO A 94 -7.95 6.91 -12.28
N GLY A 95 -8.19 5.69 -11.78
CA GLY A 95 -8.29 4.48 -12.59
C GLY A 95 -6.97 3.74 -12.82
N ASP A 96 -5.84 4.33 -12.46
CA ASP A 96 -4.54 3.64 -12.54
C ASP A 96 -4.34 2.74 -11.33
N MET A 97 -3.60 1.66 -11.56
CA MET A 97 -3.12 0.74 -10.54
C MET A 97 -1.61 0.56 -10.68
N ALA A 98 -0.88 0.63 -9.57
CA ALA A 98 0.52 0.22 -9.51
C ALA A 98 0.66 -1.06 -8.71
N VAL A 99 1.54 -1.95 -9.17
CA VAL A 99 2.09 -3.02 -8.36
C VAL A 99 3.56 -2.73 -8.13
N SER A 100 3.98 -2.71 -6.88
CA SER A 100 5.36 -2.41 -6.50
C SER A 100 5.91 -3.42 -5.50
N CYS A 101 7.22 -3.53 -5.47
CA CYS A 101 7.94 -4.34 -4.49
C CYS A 101 9.23 -3.63 -4.10
N TYR A 102 9.41 -3.42 -2.82
CA TYR A 102 10.54 -2.68 -2.25
C TYR A 102 11.74 -3.59 -1.93
N ASP A 103 12.06 -4.56 -2.80
CA ASP A 103 13.25 -5.39 -2.63
C ASP A 103 14.52 -4.56 -2.84
N GLY A 104 15.36 -4.49 -1.82
CA GLY A 104 16.67 -3.84 -1.90
C GLY A 104 16.70 -2.34 -1.54
N PHE A 105 15.61 -1.77 -1.13
CA PHE A 105 15.59 -0.46 -0.49
C PHE A 105 15.98 -0.61 0.99
N HIS A 106 17.26 -0.59 1.28
CA HIS A 106 17.76 -0.66 2.65
C HIS A 106 17.58 0.69 3.34
N GLY A 107 16.64 0.77 4.27
CA GLY A 107 16.60 1.83 5.29
C GLY A 107 16.32 3.25 4.78
N SER A 108 15.74 3.40 3.61
CA SER A 108 15.39 4.71 3.08
C SER A 108 13.91 5.01 3.28
N SER A 109 13.63 6.21 3.71
CA SER A 109 12.31 6.79 3.65
C SER A 109 11.90 6.95 2.18
N SER A 110 10.69 6.55 1.82
CA SER A 110 10.10 6.87 0.53
C SER A 110 9.21 8.09 0.68
N ALA A 111 9.44 9.11 -0.15
CA ALA A 111 8.58 10.27 -0.20
C ALA A 111 7.44 10.01 -1.18
N SER A 112 6.22 10.15 -0.70
CA SER A 112 5.01 10.16 -1.51
C SER A 112 4.49 11.59 -1.60
N CYS A 113 4.19 12.04 -2.82
CA CYS A 113 3.71 13.37 -3.10
C CYS A 113 2.32 13.32 -3.73
N PHE A 114 1.53 14.33 -3.44
CA PHE A 114 0.16 14.50 -3.97
C PHE A 114 0.06 15.84 -4.69
N PRO A 115 0.39 15.90 -5.98
CA PRO A 115 0.53 17.17 -6.73
C PRO A 115 -0.73 18.03 -6.78
N LEU A 116 -1.89 17.46 -6.48
CA LEU A 116 -3.16 18.18 -6.38
C LEU A 116 -3.56 18.49 -4.93
N SER A 117 -2.64 18.29 -3.97
CA SER A 117 -2.88 18.40 -2.53
C SER A 117 -4.08 17.56 -2.07
N TYR A 118 -4.42 16.53 -2.83
CA TYR A 118 -5.50 15.60 -2.56
C TYR A 118 -5.23 14.24 -3.19
N TYR A 119 -5.49 13.19 -2.41
CA TYR A 119 -5.42 11.81 -2.87
C TYR A 119 -6.44 10.93 -2.15
N GLU A 120 -7.14 10.12 -2.91
CA GLU A 120 -7.99 9.05 -2.42
C GLU A 120 -7.58 7.76 -3.12
N GLY A 121 -7.26 6.74 -2.34
CA GLY A 121 -6.74 5.49 -2.87
C GLY A 121 -6.96 4.30 -1.97
N ILE A 122 -6.72 3.13 -2.55
CA ILE A 122 -6.75 1.85 -1.87
C ILE A 122 -5.40 1.20 -2.07
N CYS A 123 -4.75 0.78 -0.98
CA CYS A 123 -3.51 0.04 -1.04
C CYS A 123 -3.69 -1.34 -0.41
N LEU A 124 -3.39 -2.38 -1.17
CA LEU A 124 -3.31 -3.76 -0.69
C LEU A 124 -1.84 -4.07 -0.45
N GLU A 125 -1.52 -4.45 0.78
CA GLU A 125 -0.18 -4.89 1.17
C GLU A 125 -0.15 -6.40 1.35
N ILE A 126 0.89 -7.03 0.80
CA ILE A 126 1.08 -8.47 0.88
C ILE A 126 2.52 -8.76 1.32
N GLU A 127 2.66 -9.46 2.44
CA GLU A 127 3.89 -10.11 2.85
C GLU A 127 3.87 -11.55 2.32
N PRO A 128 4.62 -11.88 1.27
CA PRO A 128 4.45 -13.14 0.53
C PRO A 128 4.61 -14.40 1.38
N ALA A 129 5.57 -14.39 2.32
CA ALA A 129 5.84 -15.55 3.16
C ALA A 129 4.71 -15.81 4.16
N ALA A 130 4.29 -14.78 4.90
CA ALA A 130 3.22 -14.90 5.89
C ALA A 130 1.88 -15.22 5.21
N ALA A 131 1.54 -14.50 4.13
CA ALA A 131 0.33 -14.73 3.36
C ALA A 131 0.27 -16.15 2.77
N GLY A 132 1.38 -16.63 2.19
CA GLY A 132 1.47 -17.98 1.66
C GLY A 132 1.30 -19.06 2.74
N ASN A 133 1.90 -18.87 3.91
CA ASN A 133 1.74 -19.79 5.05
C ASN A 133 0.30 -19.82 5.56
N TRP A 134 -0.32 -18.64 5.70
CA TRP A 134 -1.71 -18.53 6.14
C TRP A 134 -2.67 -19.24 5.18
N ILE A 135 -2.53 -19.00 3.86
CA ILE A 135 -3.36 -19.64 2.83
C ILE A 135 -3.19 -21.16 2.87
N LYS A 136 -1.95 -21.64 2.97
CA LYS A 136 -1.68 -23.08 3.03
C LYS A 136 -2.36 -23.76 4.23
N GLN A 137 -2.44 -23.07 5.36
CA GLN A 137 -3.04 -23.61 6.59
C GLN A 137 -4.57 -23.50 6.60
N ASN A 138 -5.13 -22.38 6.12
CA ASN A 138 -6.53 -22.05 6.29
C ASN A 138 -7.38 -22.23 5.03
N ALA A 139 -6.75 -22.25 3.86
CA ALA A 139 -7.42 -22.42 2.58
C ALA A 139 -6.61 -23.35 1.64
N PRO A 140 -6.35 -24.60 2.02
CA PRO A 140 -5.44 -25.50 1.29
C PRO A 140 -5.90 -25.83 -0.13
N ALA A 141 -7.17 -25.59 -0.44
CA ALA A 141 -7.69 -25.73 -1.81
C ALA A 141 -7.17 -24.62 -2.76
N PHE A 142 -6.65 -23.52 -2.22
CA PHE A 142 -6.04 -22.45 -2.98
C PHE A 142 -4.53 -22.57 -2.90
N SER A 143 -3.87 -22.54 -4.04
CA SER A 143 -2.41 -22.50 -4.13
C SER A 143 -2.02 -21.17 -4.76
N VAL A 144 -1.34 -20.31 -3.99
CA VAL A 144 -0.80 -19.06 -4.48
C VAL A 144 0.71 -19.08 -4.30
N ASP A 145 1.42 -19.03 -5.42
CA ASP A 145 2.86 -18.81 -5.41
C ASP A 145 3.15 -17.32 -5.63
N PHE A 146 3.29 -16.60 -4.52
CA PHE A 146 3.56 -15.17 -4.54
C PHE A 146 4.91 -14.83 -5.18
N ALA A 147 5.90 -15.71 -5.12
CA ALA A 147 7.19 -15.50 -5.76
C ALA A 147 7.08 -15.59 -7.28
N ALA A 148 6.38 -16.61 -7.78
CA ALA A 148 6.09 -16.73 -9.21
C ALA A 148 5.18 -15.58 -9.68
N TRP A 149 4.21 -15.17 -8.88
CA TRP A 149 3.33 -14.05 -9.19
C TRP A 149 4.11 -12.73 -9.28
N LYS A 150 4.96 -12.44 -8.30
CA LYS A 150 5.88 -11.30 -8.32
C LYS A 150 6.76 -11.29 -9.57
N GLN A 151 7.41 -12.42 -9.86
CA GLN A 151 8.27 -12.55 -11.04
C GLN A 151 7.49 -12.31 -12.34
N LYS A 152 6.29 -12.86 -12.45
CA LYS A 152 5.42 -12.70 -13.62
C LYS A 152 4.98 -11.24 -13.81
N LEU A 153 4.63 -10.56 -12.74
CA LEU A 153 4.14 -9.17 -12.80
C LEU A 153 5.27 -8.18 -13.00
N LEU A 154 6.30 -8.27 -12.19
CA LEU A 154 7.34 -7.25 -12.14
C LEU A 154 8.50 -7.53 -13.11
N GLY A 155 8.79 -8.82 -13.42
CA GLY A 155 9.84 -9.20 -14.37
C GLY A 155 11.22 -8.62 -14.01
N GLY A 156 11.51 -8.47 -12.72
CA GLY A 156 12.72 -7.84 -12.21
C GLY A 156 12.67 -6.32 -12.09
N LYS A 157 11.55 -5.70 -12.41
CA LYS A 157 11.30 -4.27 -12.14
C LYS A 157 10.84 -4.08 -10.70
N TRP A 158 10.99 -2.86 -10.20
CA TRP A 158 10.51 -2.46 -8.87
C TRP A 158 9.02 -2.20 -8.85
N TYR A 159 8.46 -1.78 -9.97
CA TYR A 159 7.05 -1.47 -10.12
C TYR A 159 6.59 -1.62 -11.56
N ILE A 160 5.28 -1.76 -11.71
CA ILE A 160 4.53 -1.60 -12.95
C ILE A 160 3.34 -0.70 -12.68
N VAL A 161 2.94 0.06 -13.68
CA VAL A 161 1.72 0.88 -13.66
C VAL A 161 0.87 0.49 -14.86
N GLY A 162 -0.42 0.39 -14.65
CA GLY A 162 -1.39 0.09 -15.71
C GLY A 162 -2.79 0.54 -15.33
N ASP A 163 -3.69 0.48 -16.30
CA ASP A 163 -5.11 0.69 -16.08
C ASP A 163 -5.67 -0.50 -15.26
N ALA A 164 -6.36 -0.20 -14.19
CA ALA A 164 -6.97 -1.22 -13.34
C ALA A 164 -8.14 -1.95 -14.01
N GLY A 165 -8.72 -1.34 -15.03
CA GLY A 165 -9.84 -1.88 -15.80
C GLY A 165 -11.17 -1.90 -15.04
N PRO A 166 -12.28 -2.20 -15.73
CA PRO A 166 -13.62 -2.06 -15.17
C PRO A 166 -13.95 -3.01 -14.01
N ARG A 167 -13.18 -4.08 -13.84
CA ARG A 167 -13.40 -5.01 -12.71
C ARG A 167 -13.06 -4.39 -11.36
N TRP A 168 -12.11 -3.47 -11.32
CA TRP A 168 -11.73 -2.78 -10.10
C TRP A 168 -12.72 -1.70 -9.68
N GLU A 169 -13.42 -1.10 -10.62
CA GLU A 169 -14.49 -0.15 -10.30
C GLU A 169 -15.58 -0.79 -9.44
N HIS A 170 -15.90 -2.06 -9.67
CA HIS A 170 -16.86 -2.78 -8.82
C HIS A 170 -16.37 -3.01 -7.41
N VAL A 171 -15.09 -3.30 -7.23
CA VAL A 171 -14.48 -3.50 -5.90
C VAL A 171 -14.47 -2.17 -5.14
N VAL A 172 -14.03 -1.10 -5.79
CA VAL A 172 -13.96 0.25 -5.18
C VAL A 172 -15.34 0.77 -4.77
N ARG A 173 -16.38 0.50 -5.56
CA ARG A 173 -17.76 0.93 -5.22
C ARG A 173 -18.40 0.10 -4.11
N ALA A 174 -17.83 -1.06 -3.79
CA ALA A 174 -18.34 -1.97 -2.75
C ALA A 174 -17.67 -1.73 -1.38
N LEU A 175 -16.57 -0.98 -1.34
CA LEU A 175 -15.86 -0.56 -0.13
C LEU A 175 -16.37 0.79 0.38
#